data_67f9df75bdfc94eb820cb369bb1f4ae7
#
_entry.id   67f9df75bdfc94eb820cb369bb1f4ae7
#
_cell.length_a   1.000
_cell.length_b   1.000
_cell.length_c   1.000
_cell.angle_alpha   90.00
_cell.angle_beta   90.00
_cell.angle_gamma   90.00
#
_symmetry.space_group_name_H-M   'P 1'
#
loop_
_entity.id
_entity.type
_entity.pdbx_description
1 polymer ?
#
loop_
_entity_poly.entity_id
_entity_poly.type
_entity_poly.pdbx_seq_one_letter_code
_entity_poly.pdbx_strand_id
1 'polypeptide(L)'
;MKGIRYELDDGRGLFQSIEYIGIPRDTVDEYFDDININLPIPWEVLISSINYKFYFTEKGIKRFIKSLDKIVELVESYDRTVKICNDEINDEYIVYQDEYQFAIKI
;
A
#
# COMPACT_ATOMS: atom_id res chain seq x y z
N MET A 1 11.52 -12.03 -4.93
CA MET A 1 11.21 -11.39 -3.63
C MET A 1 9.74 -11.56 -3.31
N LYS A 2 9.45 -11.95 -2.09
CA LYS A 2 8.07 -12.10 -1.62
C LYS A 2 7.47 -10.72 -1.35
N GLY A 3 6.31 -10.44 -1.94
CA GLY A 3 5.59 -9.18 -1.77
C GLY A 3 4.18 -9.38 -1.26
N ILE A 4 3.74 -8.48 -0.40
CA ILE A 4 2.39 -8.48 0.17
C ILE A 4 1.72 -7.16 -0.21
N ARG A 5 0.56 -7.26 -0.84
CA ARG A 5 -0.18 -6.11 -1.34
C ARG A 5 -1.63 -6.15 -0.86
N TYR A 6 -2.13 -5.02 -0.43
CA TYR A 6 -3.53 -4.84 -0.06
C TYR A 6 -4.26 -4.20 -1.24
N GLU A 7 -5.30 -4.87 -1.71
CA GLU A 7 -6.11 -4.42 -2.85
C GLU A 7 -7.57 -4.32 -2.47
N LEU A 8 -8.29 -3.40 -3.09
CA LEU A 8 -9.73 -3.32 -2.97
C LEU A 8 -10.42 -4.25 -3.98
N ASP A 9 -11.73 -4.36 -3.84
CA ASP A 9 -12.59 -5.17 -4.70
C ASP A 9 -12.51 -4.81 -6.19
N ASP A 10 -12.04 -3.60 -6.53
CA ASP A 10 -11.84 -3.14 -7.91
C ASP A 10 -10.44 -3.44 -8.45
N GLY A 11 -9.59 -4.12 -7.68
CA GLY A 11 -8.21 -4.45 -8.06
C GLY A 11 -7.19 -3.36 -7.83
N ARG A 12 -7.60 -2.18 -7.40
CA ARG A 12 -6.69 -1.07 -7.10
C ARG A 12 -6.02 -1.27 -5.74
N GLY A 13 -4.81 -0.74 -5.61
CA GLY A 13 -4.12 -0.74 -4.34
C GLY A 13 -4.87 0.09 -3.30
N LEU A 14 -4.80 -0.34 -2.04
CA LEU A 14 -5.50 0.31 -0.94
C LEU A 14 -5.20 1.81 -0.85
N PHE A 15 -3.93 2.19 -0.98
CA PHE A 15 -3.53 3.60 -0.86
C PHE A 15 -4.00 4.46 -2.03
N GLN A 16 -4.10 3.88 -3.23
CA GLN A 16 -4.60 4.59 -4.41
C GLN A 16 -6.09 4.85 -4.35
N SER A 17 -6.82 3.96 -3.72
CA SER A 17 -8.29 3.97 -3.75
C SER A 17 -8.92 4.72 -2.59
N ILE A 18 -8.14 5.01 -1.53
CA ILE A 18 -8.68 5.57 -0.29
C ILE A 18 -9.42 6.90 -0.52
N GLU A 19 -8.98 7.70 -1.48
CA GLU A 19 -9.59 8.98 -1.81
C GLU A 19 -10.97 8.83 -2.48
N TYR A 20 -11.24 7.69 -3.10
CA TYR A 20 -12.47 7.44 -3.85
C TYR A 20 -13.56 6.75 -3.03
N ILE A 21 -13.25 6.41 -1.78
CA ILE A 21 -14.19 5.66 -0.92
C ILE A 21 -15.20 6.59 -0.25
N GLY A 22 -14.85 7.87 -0.09
CA GLY A 22 -15.72 8.84 0.57
C GLY A 22 -15.43 8.99 2.07
N ILE A 23 -14.31 8.48 2.55
CA ILE A 23 -13.90 8.64 3.95
C ILE A 23 -13.43 10.08 4.17
N PRO A 24 -13.86 10.76 5.26
CA PRO A 24 -13.40 12.11 5.54
C PRO A 24 -11.88 12.21 5.62
N ARG A 25 -11.32 13.27 5.05
CA ARG A 25 -9.87 13.46 4.96
C ARG A 25 -9.17 13.41 6.32
N ASP A 26 -9.76 14.02 7.33
CA ASP A 26 -9.18 14.03 8.68
C ASP A 26 -9.07 12.61 9.24
N THR A 27 -10.05 11.76 8.98
CA THR A 27 -10.04 10.36 9.39
C THR A 27 -8.95 9.59 8.67
N VAL A 28 -8.81 9.78 7.35
CA VAL A 28 -7.75 9.17 6.56
C VAL A 28 -6.38 9.56 7.12
N ASP A 29 -6.16 10.84 7.36
CA ASP A 29 -4.88 11.35 7.86
C ASP A 29 -4.53 10.74 9.22
N GLU A 30 -5.50 10.62 10.12
CA GLU A 30 -5.31 10.01 11.43
C GLU A 30 -4.88 8.54 11.33
N TYR A 31 -5.56 7.76 10.48
CA TYR A 31 -5.29 6.32 10.33
C TYR A 31 -3.97 6.05 9.62
N PHE A 32 -3.54 6.95 8.73
CA PHE A 32 -2.30 6.80 7.97
C PHE A 32 -1.10 7.50 8.60
N ASP A 33 -1.25 8.13 9.75
CA ASP A 33 -0.21 8.96 10.36
C ASP A 33 1.14 8.24 10.51
N ASP A 34 1.15 7.05 11.11
CA ASP A 34 2.39 6.28 11.29
C ASP A 34 3.03 5.91 9.94
N ILE A 35 2.22 5.50 8.97
CA ILE A 35 2.69 5.13 7.64
C ILE A 35 3.27 6.36 6.92
N ASN A 36 2.58 7.48 6.98
CA ASN A 36 3.02 8.72 6.32
C ASN A 36 4.33 9.24 6.89
N ILE A 37 4.55 9.07 8.19
CA ILE A 37 5.77 9.54 8.86
C ILE A 37 6.94 8.57 8.63
N ASN A 38 6.70 7.27 8.69
CA ASN A 38 7.76 6.26 8.82
C ASN A 38 8.02 5.43 7.56
N LEU A 39 7.09 5.38 6.62
CA LEU A 39 7.32 4.68 5.36
C LEU A 39 8.06 5.61 4.39
N PRO A 40 9.21 5.21 3.83
CA PRO A 40 9.92 6.01 2.84
C PRO A 40 9.06 6.35 1.63
N ILE A 41 9.25 7.55 1.08
CA ILE A 41 8.53 8.00 -0.11
C ILE A 41 9.47 7.91 -1.32
N PRO A 42 9.21 7.00 -2.28
CA PRO A 42 10.07 6.83 -3.45
C PRO A 42 9.77 7.90 -4.52
N TRP A 43 10.20 9.11 -4.29
CA TRP A 43 9.92 10.25 -5.16
C TRP A 43 10.33 10.01 -6.62
N GLU A 44 11.47 9.34 -6.85
CA GLU A 44 11.97 9.04 -8.20
C GLU A 44 11.02 8.13 -9.00
N VAL A 45 10.22 7.33 -8.31
CA VAL A 45 9.20 6.46 -8.93
C VAL A 45 7.87 7.22 -9.05
N LEU A 46 7.48 7.95 -8.01
CA LEU A 46 6.18 8.62 -7.95
C LEU A 46 6.05 9.79 -8.93
N ILE A 47 7.15 10.47 -9.27
CA ILE A 47 7.12 11.58 -10.24
C ILE A 47 7.09 11.12 -11.69
N SER A 48 7.27 9.82 -11.93
CA SER A 48 7.21 9.25 -13.27
C SER A 48 5.76 9.17 -13.76
N SER A 49 5.57 9.34 -15.07
CA SER A 49 4.26 9.12 -15.70
C SER A 49 3.94 7.63 -15.88
N ILE A 50 4.86 6.75 -15.53
CA ILE A 50 4.71 5.31 -15.66
C ILE A 50 3.99 4.76 -14.43
N ASN A 51 3.07 3.83 -14.63
CA ASN A 51 2.36 3.19 -13.53
C ASN A 51 3.23 2.15 -12.85
N TYR A 52 3.21 2.18 -11.53
CA TYR A 52 3.93 1.23 -10.69
C TYR A 52 2.98 0.51 -9.76
N LYS A 53 3.37 -0.70 -9.36
CA LYS A 53 2.65 -1.51 -8.39
C LYS A 53 3.54 -1.71 -7.18
N PHE A 54 3.04 -1.35 -6.00
CA PHE A 54 3.80 -1.41 -4.75
C PHE A 54 3.42 -2.61 -3.92
N TYR A 55 4.43 -3.22 -3.29
CA TYR A 55 4.28 -4.32 -2.35
C TYR A 55 5.01 -4.00 -1.05
N PHE A 56 4.46 -4.46 0.06
CA PHE A 56 5.21 -4.49 1.31
C PHE A 56 6.11 -5.72 1.34
N THR A 57 7.29 -5.57 1.97
CA THR A 57 8.13 -6.71 2.36
C THR A 57 7.56 -7.32 3.64
N GLU A 58 8.04 -8.51 4.04
CA GLU A 58 7.67 -9.08 5.33
C GLU A 58 8.02 -8.14 6.49
N LYS A 59 9.17 -7.48 6.41
CA LYS A 59 9.59 -6.49 7.42
C LYS A 59 8.64 -5.30 7.44
N GLY A 60 8.20 -4.83 6.28
CA GLY A 60 7.22 -3.76 6.17
C GLY A 60 5.89 -4.12 6.79
N ILE A 61 5.40 -5.32 6.55
CA ILE A 61 4.16 -5.80 7.17
C ILE A 61 4.29 -5.86 8.69
N LYS A 62 5.36 -6.42 9.21
CA LYS A 62 5.60 -6.49 10.67
C LYS A 62 5.63 -5.10 11.28
N ARG A 63 6.24 -4.14 10.60
CA ARG A 63 6.38 -2.77 11.10
C ARG A 63 5.04 -2.03 11.14
N PHE A 64 4.20 -2.21 10.12
CA PHE A 64 2.99 -1.42 9.94
C PHE A 64 1.68 -2.18 10.16
N ILE A 65 1.74 -3.42 10.65
CA ILE A 65 0.56 -4.29 10.74
C ILE A 65 -0.57 -3.68 11.56
N LYS A 66 -0.28 -2.99 12.65
CA LYS A 66 -1.29 -2.37 13.50
C LYS A 66 -2.05 -1.28 12.75
N SER A 67 -1.33 -0.44 12.02
CA SER A 67 -1.93 0.60 11.19
C SER A 67 -2.73 0.01 10.03
N LEU A 68 -2.17 -1.00 9.38
CA LEU A 68 -2.84 -1.67 8.26
C LEU A 68 -4.14 -2.34 8.68
N ASP A 69 -4.16 -3.02 9.82
CA ASP A 69 -5.37 -3.65 10.35
C ASP A 69 -6.47 -2.62 10.63
N LYS A 70 -6.12 -1.48 11.20
CA LYS A 70 -7.07 -0.39 11.45
C LYS A 70 -7.61 0.20 10.14
N ILE A 71 -6.74 0.37 9.15
CA ILE A 71 -7.13 0.90 7.84
C ILE A 71 -8.07 -0.07 7.15
N VAL A 72 -7.81 -1.36 7.20
CA VAL A 72 -8.69 -2.38 6.63
C VAL A 72 -10.07 -2.32 7.29
N GLU A 73 -10.13 -2.25 8.62
CA GLU A 73 -11.40 -2.12 9.35
C GLU A 73 -12.18 -0.87 8.91
N LEU A 74 -11.48 0.25 8.78
CA LEU A 74 -12.08 1.51 8.35
C LEU A 74 -12.67 1.39 6.94
N VAL A 75 -11.93 0.85 6.01
CA VAL A 75 -12.35 0.68 4.61
C VAL A 75 -13.52 -0.28 4.52
N GLU A 76 -13.49 -1.37 5.27
CA GLU A 76 -14.57 -2.35 5.27
C GLU A 76 -15.84 -1.80 5.91
N SER A 77 -15.73 -0.83 6.83
CA SER A 77 -16.89 -0.14 7.38
C SER A 77 -17.64 0.71 6.34
N TYR A 78 -17.02 0.97 5.19
CA TYR A 78 -17.62 1.68 4.05
C TYR A 78 -18.11 0.72 2.95
N ASP A 79 -18.41 -0.51 3.32
CA ASP A 79 -18.93 -1.56 2.42
C ASP A 79 -17.95 -1.94 1.29
N ARG A 80 -16.66 -1.79 1.52
CA ARG A 80 -15.62 -2.21 0.60
C ARG A 80 -14.90 -3.43 1.14
N THR A 81 -14.43 -4.28 0.24
CA THR A 81 -13.70 -5.50 0.59
C THR A 81 -12.22 -5.33 0.30
N VAL A 82 -11.37 -5.66 1.27
CA VAL A 82 -9.91 -5.64 1.12
C VAL A 82 -9.41 -7.06 0.94
N LYS A 83 -8.62 -7.27 -0.11
CA LYS A 83 -7.94 -8.53 -0.40
C LYS A 83 -6.45 -8.38 -0.14
N ILE A 84 -5.88 -9.36 0.57
CA ILE A 84 -4.43 -9.41 0.81
C ILE A 84 -3.83 -10.37 -0.20
N CYS A 85 -2.95 -9.86 -1.06
CA CYS A 85 -2.27 -10.63 -2.10
C CYS A 85 -0.85 -10.94 -1.67
N ASN A 86 -0.44 -12.20 -1.82
CA ASN A 86 0.93 -12.65 -1.56
C ASN A 86 1.51 -13.14 -2.87
N ASP A 87 2.52 -12.44 -3.38
CA ASP A 87 3.12 -12.74 -4.67
C ASP A 87 4.62 -12.94 -4.56
N GLU A 88 5.16 -13.85 -5.35
CA GLU A 88 6.61 -13.97 -5.54
C GLU A 88 6.99 -13.23 -6.80
N ILE A 89 7.81 -12.19 -6.67
CA ILE A 89 8.20 -11.32 -7.77
C ILE A 89 9.66 -11.54 -8.12
N ASN A 90 9.96 -11.74 -9.40
CA ASN A 90 11.34 -11.80 -9.89
C ASN A 90 12.04 -10.47 -9.64
N ASP A 91 13.26 -10.53 -9.12
CA ASP A 91 14.06 -9.35 -8.79
C ASP A 91 14.30 -8.45 -10.00
N GLU A 92 14.33 -9.01 -11.21
CA GLU A 92 14.51 -8.25 -12.46
C GLU A 92 13.40 -7.25 -12.75
N TYR A 93 12.21 -7.44 -12.17
CA TYR A 93 11.07 -6.54 -12.34
C TYR A 93 11.03 -5.42 -11.31
N ILE A 94 11.87 -5.49 -10.28
CA ILE A 94 11.89 -4.51 -9.19
C ILE A 94 12.62 -3.26 -9.65
N VAL A 95 11.93 -2.12 -9.63
CA VAL A 95 12.49 -0.82 -10.04
C VAL A 95 12.81 0.09 -8.85
N TYR A 96 12.28 -0.23 -7.68
CA TYR A 96 12.56 0.47 -6.43
C TYR A 96 12.46 -0.51 -5.26
N GLN A 97 13.32 -0.34 -4.27
CA GLN A 97 13.30 -1.17 -3.07
C GLN A 97 13.86 -0.42 -1.87
N ASP A 98 13.17 -0.53 -0.74
CA ASP A 98 13.72 -0.19 0.57
C ASP A 98 13.41 -1.35 1.55
N GLU A 99 13.68 -1.17 2.83
CA GLU A 99 13.50 -2.26 3.79
C GLU A 99 12.04 -2.64 4.03
N TYR A 100 11.09 -1.74 3.73
CA TYR A 100 9.66 -1.95 4.03
C TYR A 100 8.82 -2.22 2.79
N GLN A 101 9.27 -1.82 1.61
CA GLN A 101 8.48 -1.92 0.39
C GLN A 101 9.35 -2.05 -0.85
N PHE A 102 8.73 -2.50 -1.94
CA PHE A 102 9.34 -2.45 -3.26
C PHE A 102 8.27 -2.19 -4.31
N ALA A 103 8.70 -1.74 -5.47
CA ALA A 103 7.81 -1.43 -6.59
C ALA A 103 8.25 -2.11 -7.86
N ILE A 104 7.27 -2.50 -8.67
CA ILE A 104 7.48 -3.00 -10.01
C ILE A 104 6.77 -2.10 -11.01
N LYS A 105 7.27 -2.08 -12.23
CA LYS A 105 6.63 -1.38 -13.34
C LYS A 105 5.51 -2.24 -13.90
N ILE A 106 4.34 -1.65 -14.05
CA ILE A 106 3.20 -2.33 -14.65
C ILE A 106 3.28 -2.30 -16.17
#